data_56002d52c8ec27513b64a23be5fd9d60
#
_entry.id   56002d52c8ec27513b64a23be5fd9d60
#
_cell.length_a   1.000
_cell.length_b   1.000
_cell.length_c   1.000
_cell.angle_alpha   90.00
_cell.angle_beta   90.00
_cell.angle_gamma   90.00
#
_symmetry.space_group_name_H-M   'P 1'
#
loop_
_entity.id
_entity.type
_entity.pdbx_description
1 polymer ?
#
loop_
_entity_poly.entity_id
_entity_poly.type
_entity_poly.pdbx_seq_one_letter_code
_entity_poly.pdbx_strand_id
1 'polypeptide(L)'
;MRNPQQRILEAEVELLADTGAIYSIIPSKMLESIKIERRGMRRMRLADGRIIQRHLGIAEIEVRGETAHSNVLFGEDEDTSVLGVTALEELGLQVDHVTGELKPMELLLLSAS
;
A
#
# COMPACT_ATOMS: atom_id res chain seq x y z
N MET A 1 -5.85 -5.13 7.16
CA MET A 1 -5.21 -3.82 7.41
C MET A 1 -5.59 -3.32 8.80
N ARG A 2 -4.64 -2.83 9.53
CA ARG A 2 -4.92 -2.35 10.89
C ARG A 2 -4.09 -1.12 11.23
N ASN A 3 -4.53 -0.44 12.30
CA ASN A 3 -3.80 0.69 12.84
C ASN A 3 -2.61 0.18 13.66
N PRO A 4 -1.36 0.51 13.29
CA PRO A 4 -0.19 -0.03 14.01
C PRO A 4 -0.07 0.44 15.45
N GLN A 5 -0.71 1.56 15.82
CA GLN A 5 -0.71 2.07 17.19
C GLN A 5 -1.90 1.56 18.00
N GLN A 6 -2.94 1.07 17.34
CA GLN A 6 -4.15 0.54 17.95
C GLN A 6 -4.60 -0.69 17.16
N ARG A 7 -3.87 -1.79 17.32
CA ARG A 7 -4.01 -2.98 16.47
C ARG A 7 -5.38 -3.66 16.54
N ILE A 8 -6.19 -3.35 17.54
CA ILE A 8 -7.57 -3.81 17.58
C ILE A 8 -8.44 -3.17 16.50
N LEU A 9 -8.04 -2.00 16.01
CA LEU A 9 -8.74 -1.30 14.94
C LEU A 9 -8.26 -1.84 13.59
N GLU A 10 -9.11 -2.63 12.93
CA GLU A 10 -8.78 -3.25 11.65
C GLU A 10 -9.94 -3.17 10.67
N ALA A 11 -9.62 -3.24 9.40
CA ALA A 11 -10.60 -3.28 8.31
C ALA A 11 -10.07 -4.16 7.19
N GLU A 12 -10.99 -4.83 6.50
CA GLU A 12 -10.67 -5.56 5.29
C GLU A 12 -10.86 -4.64 4.10
N VAL A 13 -9.92 -4.71 3.16
CA VAL A 13 -9.99 -3.92 1.93
C VAL A 13 -9.52 -4.77 0.76
N GLU A 14 -10.22 -4.65 -0.36
CA GLU A 14 -9.78 -5.26 -1.61
C GLU A 14 -8.94 -4.26 -2.39
N LEU A 15 -7.72 -4.65 -2.73
CA LEU A 15 -6.79 -3.82 -3.46
C LEU A 15 -6.28 -4.58 -4.68
N LEU A 16 -6.16 -3.88 -5.78
CA LEU A 16 -5.48 -4.41 -6.96
C LEU A 16 -3.97 -4.19 -6.78
N ALA A 17 -3.19 -5.25 -6.89
CA ALA A 17 -1.74 -5.12 -6.85
C ALA A 17 -1.27 -4.42 -8.12
N ASP A 18 -0.58 -3.30 -7.97
CA ASP A 18 -0.19 -2.45 -9.08
C ASP A 18 1.29 -2.10 -8.98
N THR A 19 2.11 -2.72 -9.84
CA THR A 19 3.55 -2.47 -9.87
C THR A 19 3.91 -1.11 -10.46
N GLY A 20 2.94 -0.41 -11.04
CA GLY A 20 3.11 0.96 -11.52
C GLY A 20 2.91 2.00 -10.44
N ALA A 21 2.35 1.63 -9.30
CA ALA A 21 2.13 2.54 -8.17
C ALA A 21 3.22 2.37 -7.12
N ILE A 22 3.85 3.46 -6.70
CA ILE A 22 4.87 3.41 -5.64
C ILE A 22 4.19 3.18 -4.29
N TYR A 23 3.19 3.98 -3.96
CA TYR A 23 2.45 3.87 -2.72
C TYR A 23 1.10 3.18 -2.93
N SER A 24 0.66 2.47 -1.91
CA SER A 24 -0.72 1.98 -1.89
C SER A 24 -1.68 3.16 -1.74
N ILE A 25 -2.81 3.07 -2.42
CA ILE A 25 -3.89 4.06 -2.31
C ILE A 25 -5.09 3.34 -1.71
N ILE A 26 -5.53 3.81 -0.56
CA ILE A 26 -6.61 3.19 0.20
C ILE A 26 -7.69 4.23 0.43
N PRO A 27 -8.96 3.89 0.28
CA PRO A 27 -10.02 4.87 0.49
C PRO A 27 -9.90 5.56 1.84
N SER A 28 -9.96 6.88 1.84
CA SER A 28 -9.85 7.69 3.06
C SER A 28 -10.81 7.23 4.15
N LYS A 29 -12.05 6.90 3.78
CA LYS A 29 -13.05 6.44 4.74
C LYS A 29 -12.63 5.19 5.49
N MET A 30 -11.94 4.27 4.82
CA MET A 30 -11.46 3.06 5.47
C MET A 30 -10.31 3.35 6.43
N LEU A 31 -9.37 4.20 6.03
CA LEU A 31 -8.27 4.61 6.89
C LEU A 31 -8.79 5.37 8.10
N GLU A 32 -9.75 6.25 7.90
CA GLU A 32 -10.39 6.99 9.00
C GLU A 32 -11.13 6.06 9.96
N SER A 33 -11.79 5.02 9.44
CA SER A 33 -12.53 4.05 10.28
C SER A 33 -11.63 3.33 11.27
N ILE A 34 -10.36 3.15 10.95
CA ILE A 34 -9.37 2.54 11.85
C ILE A 34 -8.41 3.56 12.45
N LYS A 35 -8.79 4.84 12.36
CA LYS A 35 -8.09 5.97 12.99
C LYS A 35 -6.63 6.14 12.55
N ILE A 36 -6.34 5.85 11.30
CA ILE A 36 -5.03 6.15 10.73
C ILE A 36 -4.86 7.67 10.69
N GLU A 37 -3.77 8.15 11.25
CA GLU A 37 -3.47 9.57 11.30
C GLU A 37 -2.92 10.07 9.97
N ARG A 38 -3.42 11.23 9.52
CA ARG A 38 -2.86 11.90 8.34
C ARG A 38 -1.55 12.57 8.74
N ARG A 39 -0.48 12.30 7.99
CA ARG A 39 0.84 12.82 8.32
C ARG A 39 1.25 13.90 7.33
N GLY A 40 2.08 13.65 6.39
CA GLY A 40 2.46 14.61 5.38
C GLY A 40 1.64 14.46 4.11
N MET A 41 2.00 15.21 3.09
CA MET A 41 1.39 15.13 1.76
C MET A 41 2.41 14.69 0.73
N ARG A 42 1.91 14.04 -0.33
CA ARG A 42 2.72 13.70 -1.49
C ARG A 42 2.06 14.22 -2.75
N ARG A 43 2.87 14.81 -3.61
CA ARG A 43 2.46 15.17 -4.97
C ARG A 43 2.74 14.00 -5.88
N MET A 44 1.77 13.70 -6.72
CA MET A 44 1.88 12.62 -7.69
C MET A 44 1.46 13.11 -9.06
N ARG A 45 2.18 12.66 -10.07
CA ARG A 45 1.81 12.90 -11.45
C ARG A 45 1.11 11.65 -11.98
N LEU A 46 -0.12 11.83 -12.45
CA LEU A 46 -0.88 10.76 -13.08
C LEU A 46 -0.42 10.55 -14.53
N ALA A 47 -0.82 9.41 -15.10
CA ALA A 47 -0.45 9.07 -16.48
C ALA A 47 -0.91 10.11 -17.51
N ASP A 48 -2.02 10.81 -17.23
CA ASP A 48 -2.55 11.86 -18.10
C ASP A 48 -1.89 13.24 -17.89
N GLY A 49 -0.87 13.32 -17.03
CA GLY A 49 -0.13 14.53 -16.72
C GLY A 49 -0.69 15.37 -15.59
N ARG A 50 -1.88 15.05 -15.08
CA ARG A 50 -2.43 15.78 -13.94
C ARG A 50 -1.59 15.55 -12.70
N ILE A 51 -1.51 16.57 -11.85
CA ILE A 51 -0.83 16.49 -10.56
C ILE A 51 -1.88 16.49 -9.46
N ILE A 52 -1.81 15.51 -8.59
CA ILE A 52 -2.68 15.40 -7.42
C ILE A 52 -1.85 15.40 -6.16
N GLN A 53 -2.47 15.76 -5.04
CA GLN A 53 -1.86 15.69 -3.73
C GLN A 53 -2.72 14.83 -2.82
N ARG A 54 -2.08 13.94 -2.07
CA ARG A 54 -2.77 13.08 -1.11
C ARG A 54 -1.99 13.01 0.19
N HIS A 55 -2.71 12.87 1.30
CA HIS A 55 -2.06 12.69 2.59
C HIS A 55 -1.47 11.29 2.71
N LEU A 56 -0.38 11.21 3.46
CA LEU A 56 0.23 9.94 3.86
C LEU A 56 -0.32 9.50 5.21
N GLY A 57 -0.35 8.20 5.41
CA GLY A 57 -0.53 7.60 6.72
C GLY A 57 0.32 6.33 6.79
N ILE A 58 0.37 5.71 7.96
CA ILE A 58 1.07 4.43 8.14
C ILE A 58 0.05 3.40 8.56
N ALA A 59 -0.04 2.31 7.82
CA ALA A 59 -0.94 1.20 8.12
C ALA A 59 -0.17 -0.10 8.20
N GLU A 60 -0.65 -1.02 9.04
CA GLU A 60 -0.17 -2.39 9.04
C GLU A 60 -1.02 -3.16 8.03
N ILE A 61 -0.38 -3.66 6.99
CA ILE A 61 -1.04 -4.40 5.92
C ILE A 61 -0.73 -5.87 6.08
N GLU A 62 -1.75 -6.70 5.99
CA GLU A 62 -1.60 -8.15 6.03
C GLU A 62 -2.15 -8.76 4.76
N VAL A 63 -1.32 -9.56 4.10
CA VAL A 63 -1.67 -10.29 2.88
C VAL A 63 -1.07 -11.68 2.99
N ARG A 64 -1.89 -12.70 2.88
CA ARG A 64 -1.46 -14.12 2.91
C ARG A 64 -0.57 -14.46 4.10
N GLY A 65 -0.91 -13.91 5.27
CA GLY A 65 -0.16 -14.16 6.50
C GLY A 65 1.11 -13.32 6.66
N GLU A 66 1.52 -12.59 5.63
CA GLU A 66 2.62 -11.64 5.72
C GLU A 66 2.10 -10.30 6.18
N THR A 67 2.85 -9.62 7.05
CA THR A 67 2.49 -8.30 7.54
C THR A 67 3.59 -7.29 7.29
N ALA A 68 3.21 -6.05 7.06
CA ALA A 68 4.17 -4.97 6.89
C ALA A 68 3.55 -3.66 7.35
N HIS A 69 4.37 -2.82 7.96
CA HIS A 69 4.01 -1.42 8.21
C HIS A 69 4.41 -0.63 6.96
N SER A 70 3.46 0.01 6.34
CA SER A 70 3.70 0.67 5.07
C SER A 70 3.07 2.03 5.03
N ASN A 71 3.73 2.95 4.34
CA ASN A 71 3.11 4.22 3.97
C ASN A 71 1.99 3.97 2.99
N VAL A 72 0.85 4.60 3.23
CA VAL A 72 -0.31 4.54 2.36
C VAL A 72 -0.79 5.95 2.08
N LEU A 73 -1.45 6.14 0.95
CA LEU A 73 -2.07 7.41 0.60
C LEU A 73 -3.56 7.36 0.89
N PHE A 74 -4.09 8.44 1.44
CA PHE A 74 -5.52 8.62 1.64
C PHE A 74 -6.17 8.90 0.30
N GLY A 75 -6.80 7.87 -0.28
CA GLY A 75 -7.43 7.97 -1.58
C GLY A 75 -8.78 8.68 -1.52
N GLU A 76 -9.06 9.47 -2.55
CA GLU A 76 -10.36 10.11 -2.74
C GLU A 76 -11.27 9.22 -3.57
N ASP A 77 -12.55 9.60 -3.69
CA ASP A 77 -13.56 8.74 -4.31
C ASP A 77 -13.23 8.37 -5.77
N GLU A 78 -12.58 9.28 -6.50
CA GLU A 78 -12.19 9.04 -7.88
C GLU A 78 -10.90 8.22 -8.06
N ASP A 79 -10.18 7.96 -6.97
CA ASP A 79 -8.93 7.24 -7.04
C ASP A 79 -9.16 5.73 -7.08
N THR A 80 -8.35 5.03 -7.87
CA THR A 80 -8.35 3.57 -7.87
C THR A 80 -7.57 3.07 -6.65
N SER A 81 -8.19 2.19 -5.89
CA SER A 81 -7.55 1.58 -4.71
C SER A 81 -6.57 0.49 -5.17
N VAL A 82 -5.30 0.64 -4.79
CA VAL A 82 -4.24 -0.25 -5.23
C VAL A 82 -3.28 -0.58 -4.10
N LEU A 83 -2.67 -1.76 -4.19
CA LEU A 83 -1.54 -2.15 -3.36
C LEU A 83 -0.26 -1.85 -4.16
N GLY A 84 0.51 -0.89 -3.68
CA GLY A 84 1.67 -0.39 -4.41
C GLY A 84 2.95 -1.16 -4.14
N VAL A 85 3.99 -0.81 -4.89
CA VAL A 85 5.30 -1.48 -4.86
C VAL A 85 5.94 -1.45 -3.47
N THR A 86 5.84 -0.32 -2.77
CA THR A 86 6.43 -0.19 -1.43
C THR A 86 5.88 -1.26 -0.48
N ALA A 87 4.56 -1.43 -0.46
CA ALA A 87 3.93 -2.45 0.38
C ALA A 87 4.28 -3.85 -0.09
N LEU A 88 4.29 -4.09 -1.40
CA LEU A 88 4.67 -5.41 -1.94
C LEU A 88 6.07 -5.80 -1.50
N GLU A 89 7.03 -4.89 -1.60
CA GLU A 89 8.42 -5.16 -1.17
C GLU A 89 8.50 -5.43 0.32
N GLU A 90 7.83 -4.62 1.15
CA GLU A 90 7.81 -4.82 2.60
C GLU A 90 7.15 -6.15 2.99
N LEU A 91 6.16 -6.58 2.22
CA LEU A 91 5.49 -7.87 2.44
C LEU A 91 6.31 -9.04 1.89
N GLY A 92 7.36 -8.79 1.14
CA GLY A 92 8.13 -9.84 0.47
C GLY A 92 7.38 -10.52 -0.67
N LEU A 93 6.49 -9.78 -1.34
CA LEU A 93 5.63 -10.31 -2.40
C LEU A 93 5.93 -9.62 -3.74
N GLN A 94 5.74 -10.37 -4.82
CA GLN A 94 5.80 -9.84 -6.17
C GLN A 94 4.61 -10.34 -6.98
N VAL A 95 4.30 -9.62 -8.07
CA VAL A 95 3.24 -10.02 -8.99
C VAL A 95 3.84 -10.91 -10.08
N ASP A 96 3.25 -12.07 -10.28
CA ASP A 96 3.57 -12.91 -11.42
C ASP A 96 2.86 -12.33 -12.65
N HIS A 97 3.64 -11.84 -13.61
CA HIS A 97 3.08 -11.17 -14.79
C HIS A 97 2.38 -12.12 -15.76
N VAL A 98 2.59 -13.43 -15.61
CA VAL A 98 1.92 -14.43 -16.45
C VAL A 98 0.54 -14.77 -15.88
N THR A 99 0.47 -15.03 -14.56
CA THR A 99 -0.77 -15.45 -13.90
C THR A 99 -1.53 -14.30 -13.24
N GLY A 100 -0.86 -13.18 -12.98
CA GLY A 100 -1.42 -12.07 -12.20
C GLY A 100 -1.46 -12.33 -10.71
N GLU A 101 -0.98 -13.48 -10.25
CA GLU A 101 -1.01 -13.84 -8.83
C GLU A 101 0.18 -13.29 -8.07
N LEU A 102 -0.02 -13.10 -6.77
CA LEU A 102 1.06 -12.75 -5.85
C LEU A 102 1.85 -14.00 -5.51
N LYS A 103 3.17 -13.86 -5.47
CA LYS A 103 4.06 -14.95 -5.05
C LYS A 103 5.19 -14.38 -4.20
N PRO A 104 5.86 -15.23 -3.39
CA PRO A 104 6.99 -14.78 -2.61
C PRO A 104 8.09 -14.19 -3.48
N MET A 105 8.71 -13.12 -2.99
CA MET A 105 9.84 -12.47 -3.65
C MET A 105 11.13 -13.10 -3.16
N GLU A 106 12.04 -13.40 -4.10
CA GLU A 106 13.38 -13.81 -3.77
C GLU A 106 14.26 -12.58 -3.62
N LEU A 107 14.82 -12.40 -2.43
CA LEU A 107 15.69 -11.25 -2.14
C LEU A 107 17.12 -11.61 -2.46
N LEU A 108 17.79 -10.74 -3.22
CA LEU A 108 19.18 -10.92 -3.59
C LEU A 108 20.07 -10.12 -2.67
N LEU A 109 20.98 -10.81 -1.95
CA LEU A 109 21.98 -10.15 -1.14
C LEU A 109 23.25 -9.99 -1.97
N LEU A 110 23.61 -8.73 -2.24
CA LEU A 110 24.75 -8.42 -3.11
C LEU A 110 26.09 -8.50 -2.38
N SER A 111 26.08 -8.63 -1.07
CA SER A 111 27.27 -8.65 -0.24
C SER A 111 27.15 -9.74 0.81
N ALA A 112 27.37 -10.97 0.42
CA ALA A 112 27.19 -12.16 1.27
C ALA A 112 28.46 -12.63 1.99
N SER A 113 29.52 -11.89 1.94
CA SER A 113 30.78 -12.27 2.57
C SER A 113 30.84 -11.88 4.06
#